data_128111146d7e53bbadd5a136f24ee929
#
_entry.id   128111146d7e53bbadd5a136f24ee929
#
_cell.length_a   1.000
_cell.length_b   1.000
_cell.length_c   1.000
_cell.angle_alpha   90.00
_cell.angle_beta   90.00
_cell.angle_gamma   90.00
#
_symmetry.space_group_name_H-M   'P 1'
#
loop_
_entity.id
_entity.type
_entity.pdbx_description
1 polymer ?
#
loop_
_entity_poly.entity_id
_entity_poly.type
_entity_poly.pdbx_seq_one_letter_code
_entity_poly.pdbx_strand_id
1 'polypeptide(L)'
;MKITKIKLGIISVPLRVPFKTALRSVNSVEDIIVEIHTDTGNVGYGEAPPTGVITGDTTGAIVGALKDHIIKTLIGRDVDDFENLMKDLNSCIVKNTSAKAAADIALWDLYGQLHKIPVYKLLGGSRNKIVTDITISVNPPEEMARDAINAIKRGYDTLKVKVGIDPTLDVARLSAIRDAIGKDYRIRIDANQAWRPKQAIR
;
A
#
# COMPACT_ATOMS: atom_id res chain seq x y z
N MET A 1 -19.98 14.49 -15.28
CA MET A 1 -19.22 14.83 -14.04
C MET A 1 -17.83 15.26 -14.47
N LYS A 2 -17.62 16.59 -14.58
CA LYS A 2 -16.34 17.13 -15.12
C LYS A 2 -15.34 17.44 -14.02
N ILE A 3 -14.09 17.11 -14.24
CA ILE A 3 -12.97 17.40 -13.34
C ILE A 3 -12.64 18.89 -13.41
N THR A 4 -12.80 19.60 -12.30
CA THR A 4 -12.62 21.06 -12.23
C THR A 4 -11.34 21.48 -11.53
N LYS A 5 -10.85 20.67 -10.57
CA LYS A 5 -9.68 21.00 -9.77
C LYS A 5 -9.04 19.73 -9.22
N ILE A 6 -7.71 19.69 -9.15
CA ILE A 6 -6.96 18.63 -8.48
C ILE A 6 -6.07 19.28 -7.43
N LYS A 7 -6.15 18.77 -6.20
CA LYS A 7 -5.30 19.20 -5.08
C LYS A 7 -4.35 18.09 -4.70
N LEU A 8 -3.17 18.47 -4.26
CA LEU A 8 -2.16 17.60 -3.71
C LEU A 8 -1.91 17.97 -2.26
N GLY A 9 -1.93 16.96 -1.39
CA GLY A 9 -1.54 17.06 0.01
C GLY A 9 -0.38 16.10 0.31
N ILE A 10 0.44 16.43 1.30
CA ILE A 10 1.43 15.51 1.85
C ILE A 10 1.04 15.30 3.31
N ILE A 11 0.84 14.06 3.69
CA ILE A 11 0.61 13.67 5.08
C ILE A 11 1.82 12.95 5.63
N SER A 12 2.11 13.15 6.91
CA SER A 12 3.13 12.41 7.66
C SER A 12 2.52 11.92 8.95
N VAL A 13 2.46 10.60 9.11
CA VAL A 13 1.82 9.97 10.26
C VAL A 13 2.87 9.18 11.05
N PRO A 14 3.14 9.55 12.31
CA PRO A 14 4.06 8.81 13.16
C PRO A 14 3.50 7.42 13.48
N LEU A 15 4.33 6.40 13.39
CA LEU A 15 3.97 5.05 13.80
C LEU A 15 4.05 4.88 15.32
N ARG A 16 3.09 4.17 15.91
CA ARG A 16 3.11 3.84 17.35
C ARG A 16 4.32 2.95 17.71
N VAL A 17 4.72 2.10 16.80
CA VAL A 17 5.88 1.20 16.91
C VAL A 17 6.63 1.27 15.60
N PRO A 18 7.97 1.37 15.58
CA PRO A 18 8.75 1.36 14.37
C PRO A 18 8.49 0.10 13.52
N PHE A 19 8.25 0.28 12.23
CA PHE A 19 8.09 -0.82 11.30
C PHE A 19 9.46 -1.22 10.75
N LYS A 20 9.90 -2.46 11.02
CA LYS A 20 11.22 -2.96 10.66
C LYS A 20 11.15 -4.13 9.69
N THR A 21 11.95 -4.06 8.65
CA THR A 21 12.18 -5.13 7.68
C THR A 21 13.69 -5.38 7.54
N ALA A 22 14.09 -6.37 6.75
CA ALA A 22 15.50 -6.58 6.43
C ALA A 22 16.17 -5.38 5.74
N LEU A 23 15.38 -4.54 5.03
CA LEU A 23 15.90 -3.43 4.22
C LEU A 23 15.87 -2.08 4.94
N ARG A 24 14.95 -1.86 5.87
CA ARG A 24 14.74 -0.53 6.48
C ARG A 24 13.99 -0.58 7.81
N SER A 25 14.14 0.51 8.56
CA SER A 25 13.27 0.85 9.70
C SER A 25 12.54 2.16 9.39
N VAL A 26 11.23 2.20 9.66
CA VAL A 26 10.36 3.33 9.39
C VAL A 26 9.68 3.76 10.68
N ASN A 27 9.79 5.04 11.03
CA ASN A 27 9.17 5.62 12.23
C ASN A 27 7.94 6.47 11.90
N SER A 28 7.81 6.93 10.64
CA SER A 28 6.70 7.73 10.13
C SER A 28 6.36 7.28 8.72
N VAL A 29 5.09 7.28 8.39
CA VAL A 29 4.62 7.07 7.02
C VAL A 29 4.39 8.43 6.38
N GLU A 30 5.03 8.69 5.25
CA GLU A 30 4.72 9.82 4.37
C GLU A 30 3.88 9.33 3.20
N ASP A 31 2.87 10.13 2.82
CA ASP A 31 2.02 9.80 1.68
C ASP A 31 1.59 11.07 0.94
N ILE A 32 1.48 10.97 -0.39
CA ILE A 32 0.96 12.03 -1.24
C ILE A 32 -0.51 11.72 -1.52
N ILE A 33 -1.38 12.60 -1.05
CA ILE A 33 -2.83 12.50 -1.27
C ILE A 33 -3.20 13.32 -2.50
N VAL A 34 -4.03 12.74 -3.35
CA VAL A 34 -4.63 13.37 -4.52
C VAL A 34 -6.13 13.51 -4.29
N GLU A 35 -6.64 14.74 -4.34
CA GLU A 35 -8.07 15.02 -4.37
C GLU A 35 -8.46 15.50 -5.77
N ILE A 36 -9.37 14.79 -6.43
CA ILE A 36 -9.96 15.19 -7.71
C ILE A 36 -11.37 15.74 -7.46
N HIS A 37 -11.54 17.03 -7.65
CA HIS A 37 -12.83 17.74 -7.48
C HIS A 37 -13.57 17.86 -8.80
N THR A 38 -14.90 17.77 -8.75
CA THR A 38 -15.77 17.85 -9.94
C THR A 38 -16.76 19.01 -9.88
N ASP A 39 -17.37 19.33 -11.00
CA ASP A 39 -18.44 20.32 -11.14
C ASP A 39 -19.75 19.95 -10.40
N THR A 40 -19.91 18.70 -10.05
CA THR A 40 -21.05 18.20 -9.27
C THR A 40 -20.82 18.22 -7.75
N GLY A 41 -19.64 18.68 -7.30
CA GLY A 41 -19.26 18.72 -5.88
C GLY A 41 -18.71 17.41 -5.34
N ASN A 42 -18.65 16.34 -6.14
CA ASN A 42 -18.01 15.10 -5.76
C ASN A 42 -16.48 15.26 -5.70
N VAL A 43 -15.85 14.52 -4.79
CA VAL A 43 -14.38 14.48 -4.64
C VAL A 43 -13.95 13.01 -4.63
N GLY A 44 -13.00 12.68 -5.50
CA GLY A 44 -12.32 11.38 -5.49
C GLY A 44 -10.98 11.50 -4.79
N TYR A 45 -10.62 10.47 -4.03
CA TYR A 45 -9.37 10.40 -3.26
C TYR A 45 -8.47 9.29 -3.77
N GLY A 46 -7.19 9.59 -3.86
CA GLY A 46 -6.13 8.62 -4.14
C GLY A 46 -4.86 8.96 -3.41
N GLU A 47 -3.94 7.99 -3.35
CA GLU A 47 -2.69 8.13 -2.61
C GLU A 47 -1.50 7.53 -3.35
N ALA A 48 -0.30 8.05 -3.07
CA ALA A 48 0.96 7.54 -3.59
C ALA A 48 2.06 7.63 -2.52
N PRO A 49 2.38 6.51 -1.83
CA PRO A 49 3.47 6.49 -0.87
C PRO A 49 4.83 6.55 -1.57
N PRO A 50 5.70 7.53 -1.25
CA PRO A 50 7.05 7.59 -1.79
C PRO A 50 7.91 6.50 -1.16
N THR A 51 8.28 5.48 -1.95
CA THR A 51 9.03 4.32 -1.45
C THR A 51 10.31 4.11 -2.26
N GLY A 52 11.26 5.03 -2.13
CA GLY A 52 12.50 5.05 -2.92
C GLY A 52 13.30 3.74 -2.91
N VAL A 53 13.29 2.99 -1.81
CA VAL A 53 13.99 1.70 -1.69
C VAL A 53 13.24 0.51 -2.29
N ILE A 54 11.99 0.69 -2.72
CA ILE A 54 11.16 -0.40 -3.30
C ILE A 54 10.80 -0.07 -4.74
N THR A 55 10.14 1.07 -4.98
CA THR A 55 9.68 1.50 -6.30
C THR A 55 10.64 2.46 -7.00
N GLY A 56 11.55 3.08 -6.24
CA GLY A 56 12.42 4.15 -6.73
C GLY A 56 11.77 5.54 -6.73
N ASP A 57 10.48 5.62 -6.43
CA ASP A 57 9.74 6.87 -6.43
C ASP A 57 10.03 7.71 -5.17
N THR A 58 10.34 8.97 -5.37
CA THR A 58 10.51 9.97 -4.30
C THR A 58 9.32 10.92 -4.27
N THR A 59 9.12 11.61 -3.15
CA THR A 59 8.08 12.64 -3.00
C THR A 59 8.14 13.67 -4.15
N GLY A 60 9.35 14.16 -4.48
CA GLY A 60 9.54 15.13 -5.57
C GLY A 60 9.18 14.58 -6.94
N ALA A 61 9.55 13.32 -7.23
CA ALA A 61 9.23 12.66 -8.50
C ALA A 61 7.71 12.48 -8.68
N ILE A 62 7.03 12.00 -7.64
CA ILE A 62 5.57 11.82 -7.65
C ILE A 62 4.85 13.16 -7.84
N VAL A 63 5.20 14.17 -7.04
CA VAL A 63 4.60 15.51 -7.12
C VAL A 63 4.86 16.17 -8.47
N GLY A 64 6.08 16.04 -9.02
CA GLY A 64 6.44 16.54 -10.35
C GLY A 64 5.61 15.88 -11.46
N ALA A 65 5.52 14.55 -11.48
CA ALA A 65 4.71 13.80 -12.45
C ALA A 65 3.22 14.20 -12.37
N LEU A 66 2.68 14.37 -11.16
CA LEU A 66 1.30 14.81 -10.96
C LEU A 66 1.09 16.24 -11.50
N LYS A 67 1.93 17.22 -11.11
CA LYS A 67 1.75 18.63 -11.47
C LYS A 67 1.98 18.91 -12.95
N ASP A 68 3.04 18.34 -13.53
CA ASP A 68 3.51 18.71 -14.85
C ASP A 68 2.85 17.96 -15.99
N HIS A 69 2.31 16.75 -15.69
CA HIS A 69 1.71 15.88 -16.69
C HIS A 69 0.26 15.49 -16.34
N ILE A 70 0.03 14.80 -15.21
CA ILE A 70 -1.25 14.15 -14.92
C ILE A 70 -2.36 15.17 -14.74
N ILE A 71 -2.16 16.21 -13.92
CA ILE A 71 -3.17 17.25 -13.67
C ILE A 71 -3.57 17.94 -14.97
N LYS A 72 -2.60 18.27 -15.83
CA LYS A 72 -2.86 18.93 -17.11
C LYS A 72 -3.68 18.05 -18.07
N THR A 73 -3.49 16.74 -17.99
CA THR A 73 -4.22 15.77 -18.81
C THR A 73 -5.66 15.59 -18.34
N LEU A 74 -5.91 15.65 -17.02
CA LEU A 74 -7.21 15.30 -16.44
C LEU A 74 -8.16 16.49 -16.28
N ILE A 75 -7.67 17.70 -16.09
CA ILE A 75 -8.54 18.89 -15.91
C ILE A 75 -9.44 19.08 -17.13
N GLY A 76 -10.73 19.32 -16.86
CA GLY A 76 -11.76 19.53 -17.88
C GLY A 76 -12.35 18.24 -18.49
N ARG A 77 -11.76 17.08 -18.20
CA ARG A 77 -12.24 15.78 -18.69
C ARG A 77 -13.51 15.36 -17.96
N ASP A 78 -14.31 14.53 -18.60
CA ASP A 78 -15.52 13.94 -18.03
C ASP A 78 -15.20 12.55 -17.45
N VAL A 79 -15.62 12.34 -16.19
CA VAL A 79 -15.43 11.05 -15.51
C VAL A 79 -16.27 9.93 -16.17
N ASP A 80 -17.35 10.26 -16.85
CA ASP A 80 -18.19 9.28 -17.57
C ASP A 80 -17.50 8.70 -18.81
N ASP A 81 -16.58 9.47 -19.44
CA ASP A 81 -15.70 8.98 -20.52
C ASP A 81 -14.50 8.21 -19.96
N PHE A 82 -14.78 7.24 -19.07
CA PHE A 82 -13.81 6.61 -18.20
C PHE A 82 -12.68 5.88 -18.94
N GLU A 83 -13.01 5.14 -20.00
CA GLU A 83 -12.02 4.38 -20.75
C GLU A 83 -10.97 5.29 -21.42
N ASN A 84 -11.42 6.36 -22.08
CA ASN A 84 -10.51 7.33 -22.68
C ASN A 84 -9.73 8.11 -21.61
N LEU A 85 -10.36 8.44 -20.50
CA LEU A 85 -9.71 9.11 -19.37
C LEU A 85 -8.56 8.27 -18.80
N MET A 86 -8.78 6.97 -18.61
CA MET A 86 -7.75 6.03 -18.15
C MET A 86 -6.65 5.81 -19.18
N LYS A 87 -6.99 5.78 -20.47
CA LYS A 87 -6.01 5.70 -21.56
C LYS A 87 -5.09 6.93 -21.57
N ASP A 88 -5.66 8.12 -21.43
CA ASP A 88 -4.91 9.38 -21.41
C ASP A 88 -4.03 9.48 -20.16
N LEU A 89 -4.53 9.09 -18.97
CA LEU A 89 -3.74 8.98 -17.75
C LEU A 89 -2.53 8.05 -17.95
N ASN A 90 -2.74 6.88 -18.56
CA ASN A 90 -1.68 5.92 -18.74
C ASN A 90 -0.62 6.36 -19.77
N SER A 91 -0.99 7.15 -20.76
CA SER A 91 -0.12 7.60 -21.84
C SER A 91 0.58 8.95 -21.59
N CYS A 92 0.09 9.76 -20.63
CA CYS A 92 0.57 11.15 -20.43
C CYS A 92 2.06 11.26 -20.02
N ILE A 93 2.61 10.22 -19.43
CA ILE A 93 4.03 10.11 -19.04
C ILE A 93 4.46 8.66 -19.01
N VAL A 94 5.71 8.38 -19.36
CA VAL A 94 6.29 7.01 -19.30
C VAL A 94 6.62 6.66 -17.84
N LYS A 95 6.34 5.41 -17.42
CA LYS A 95 6.55 4.95 -16.02
C LYS A 95 5.77 5.81 -15.01
N ASN A 96 6.42 6.32 -13.95
CA ASN A 96 5.80 7.12 -12.87
C ASN A 96 4.53 6.46 -12.29
N THR A 97 4.64 5.16 -12.02
CA THR A 97 3.49 4.31 -11.66
C THR A 97 2.81 4.71 -10.37
N SER A 98 3.58 5.19 -9.36
CA SER A 98 2.98 5.65 -8.10
C SER A 98 2.11 6.90 -8.30
N ALA A 99 2.59 7.87 -9.10
CA ALA A 99 1.80 9.07 -9.41
C ALA A 99 0.54 8.74 -10.22
N LYS A 100 0.66 7.82 -11.20
CA LYS A 100 -0.49 7.34 -11.96
C LYS A 100 -1.48 6.59 -11.09
N ALA A 101 -1.00 5.73 -10.19
CA ALA A 101 -1.85 4.99 -9.27
C ALA A 101 -2.68 5.90 -8.37
N ALA A 102 -2.10 7.00 -7.85
CA ALA A 102 -2.84 7.97 -7.06
C ALA A 102 -4.01 8.60 -7.84
N ALA A 103 -3.77 8.99 -9.10
CA ALA A 103 -4.82 9.53 -9.94
C ALA A 103 -5.85 8.47 -10.35
N ASP A 104 -5.40 7.26 -10.69
CA ASP A 104 -6.23 6.10 -11.02
C ASP A 104 -7.20 5.77 -9.89
N ILE A 105 -6.70 5.63 -8.66
CA ILE A 105 -7.52 5.36 -7.47
C ILE A 105 -8.58 6.44 -7.28
N ALA A 106 -8.20 7.73 -7.39
CA ALA A 106 -9.13 8.84 -7.27
C ALA A 106 -10.20 8.86 -8.38
N LEU A 107 -9.84 8.47 -9.61
CA LEU A 107 -10.79 8.36 -10.72
C LEU A 107 -11.76 7.19 -10.53
N TRP A 108 -11.29 6.03 -10.06
CA TRP A 108 -12.16 4.91 -9.72
C TRP A 108 -13.13 5.26 -8.59
N ASP A 109 -12.67 6.01 -7.59
CA ASP A 109 -13.55 6.51 -6.52
C ASP A 109 -14.65 7.41 -7.08
N LEU A 110 -14.33 8.37 -7.95
CA LEU A 110 -15.32 9.21 -8.63
C LEU A 110 -16.27 8.40 -9.53
N TYR A 111 -15.74 7.42 -10.26
CA TYR A 111 -16.56 6.57 -11.12
C TYR A 111 -17.53 5.72 -10.31
N GLY A 112 -17.09 5.23 -9.16
CA GLY A 112 -17.98 4.55 -8.19
C GLY A 112 -19.06 5.47 -7.65
N GLN A 113 -18.73 6.73 -7.33
CA GLN A 113 -19.68 7.74 -6.88
C GLN A 113 -20.67 8.11 -7.98
N LEU A 114 -20.23 8.28 -9.22
CA LEU A 114 -21.06 8.60 -10.39
C LEU A 114 -22.15 7.54 -10.60
N HIS A 115 -21.78 6.27 -10.56
CA HIS A 115 -22.70 5.15 -10.76
C HIS A 115 -23.38 4.65 -9.47
N LYS A 116 -23.04 5.20 -8.31
CA LYS A 116 -23.52 4.77 -6.97
C LYS A 116 -23.25 3.29 -6.71
N ILE A 117 -22.12 2.79 -7.17
CA ILE A 117 -21.70 1.40 -7.05
C ILE A 117 -20.33 1.35 -6.37
N PRO A 118 -20.11 0.54 -5.33
CA PRO A 118 -18.79 0.33 -4.74
C PRO A 118 -17.78 -0.15 -5.78
N VAL A 119 -16.56 0.40 -5.76
CA VAL A 119 -15.50 0.09 -6.72
C VAL A 119 -15.22 -1.40 -6.85
N TYR A 120 -15.23 -2.16 -5.72
CA TYR A 120 -15.00 -3.60 -5.78
C TYR A 120 -16.02 -4.34 -6.65
N LYS A 121 -17.27 -3.87 -6.72
CA LYS A 121 -18.30 -4.43 -7.61
C LYS A 121 -18.07 -4.04 -9.06
N LEU A 122 -17.65 -2.81 -9.33
CA LEU A 122 -17.28 -2.36 -10.68
C LEU A 122 -16.11 -3.20 -11.24
N LEU A 123 -15.20 -3.62 -10.38
CA LEU A 123 -14.09 -4.51 -10.71
C LEU A 123 -14.47 -6.01 -10.74
N GLY A 124 -15.77 -6.34 -10.70
CA GLY A 124 -16.26 -7.72 -10.75
C GLY A 124 -16.22 -8.48 -9.44
N GLY A 125 -15.94 -7.81 -8.32
CA GLY A 125 -15.90 -8.43 -7.00
C GLY A 125 -17.31 -8.78 -6.47
N SER A 126 -17.43 -9.96 -5.86
CA SER A 126 -18.68 -10.45 -5.25
C SER A 126 -18.63 -10.49 -3.72
N ARG A 127 -17.41 -10.47 -3.14
CA ARG A 127 -17.21 -10.59 -1.69
C ARG A 127 -17.12 -9.20 -1.04
N ASN A 128 -17.84 -9.02 0.06
CA ASN A 128 -17.79 -7.81 0.90
C ASN A 128 -16.96 -7.98 2.18
N LYS A 129 -16.37 -9.16 2.39
CA LYS A 129 -15.46 -9.48 3.49
C LYS A 129 -14.18 -10.08 2.97
N ILE A 130 -13.08 -9.66 3.55
CA ILE A 130 -11.74 -10.20 3.29
C ILE A 130 -11.04 -10.45 4.64
N VAL A 131 -10.34 -11.57 4.73
CA VAL A 131 -9.50 -11.88 5.89
C VAL A 131 -8.10 -11.38 5.60
N THR A 132 -7.52 -10.66 6.55
CA THR A 132 -6.15 -10.13 6.45
C THR A 132 -5.23 -10.75 7.50
N ASP A 133 -3.94 -10.74 7.23
CA ASP A 133 -2.89 -11.01 8.21
C ASP A 133 -2.42 -9.72 8.91
N ILE A 134 -1.60 -9.88 9.94
CA ILE A 134 -0.86 -8.77 10.56
C ILE A 134 0.65 -9.03 10.45
N THR A 135 1.40 -7.96 10.19
CA THR A 135 2.85 -8.06 10.09
C THR A 135 3.52 -7.97 11.45
N ILE A 136 4.39 -8.94 11.74
CA ILE A 136 5.35 -8.93 12.85
C ILE A 136 6.69 -8.42 12.31
N SER A 137 7.16 -7.29 12.82
CA SER A 137 8.43 -6.66 12.44
C SER A 137 9.63 -7.51 12.87
N VAL A 138 10.77 -7.35 12.20
CA VAL A 138 12.03 -8.01 12.59
C VAL A 138 12.55 -7.39 13.90
N ASN A 139 12.59 -8.19 14.94
CA ASN A 139 13.07 -7.86 16.28
C ASN A 139 13.77 -9.08 16.93
N PRO A 140 14.28 -9.01 18.16
CA PRO A 140 14.71 -10.19 18.90
C PRO A 140 13.59 -11.24 19.05
N PRO A 141 13.92 -12.55 19.12
CA PRO A 141 12.94 -13.64 19.16
C PRO A 141 11.86 -13.47 20.22
N GLU A 142 12.23 -13.05 21.43
CA GLU A 142 11.31 -12.87 22.57
C GLU A 142 10.31 -11.73 22.35
N GLU A 143 10.75 -10.65 21.67
CA GLU A 143 9.88 -9.52 21.32
C GLU A 143 8.89 -9.95 20.23
N MET A 144 9.36 -10.67 19.21
CA MET A 144 8.50 -11.18 18.14
C MET A 144 7.48 -12.20 18.66
N ALA A 145 7.84 -13.03 19.63
CA ALA A 145 6.91 -13.93 20.30
C ALA A 145 5.81 -13.18 21.06
N ARG A 146 6.17 -12.11 21.80
CA ARG A 146 5.18 -11.25 22.47
C ARG A 146 4.25 -10.53 21.48
N ASP A 147 4.79 -10.03 20.39
CA ASP A 147 4.00 -9.38 19.33
C ASP A 147 3.03 -10.37 18.68
N ALA A 148 3.47 -11.61 18.45
CA ALA A 148 2.63 -12.69 17.94
C ALA A 148 1.47 -13.02 18.90
N ILE A 149 1.73 -13.17 20.20
CA ILE A 149 0.69 -13.37 21.23
C ILE A 149 -0.32 -12.22 21.21
N ASN A 150 0.16 -10.98 21.13
CA ASN A 150 -0.70 -9.79 21.10
C ASN A 150 -1.56 -9.75 19.81
N ALA A 151 -1.01 -10.15 18.68
CA ALA A 151 -1.75 -10.28 17.42
C ALA A 151 -2.88 -11.30 17.52
N ILE A 152 -2.60 -12.49 18.08
CA ILE A 152 -3.61 -13.53 18.31
C ILE A 152 -4.72 -13.05 19.25
N LYS A 153 -4.37 -12.38 20.35
CA LYS A 153 -5.36 -11.79 21.28
C LYS A 153 -6.26 -10.76 20.60
N ARG A 154 -5.79 -10.11 19.53
CA ARG A 154 -6.58 -9.17 18.72
C ARG A 154 -7.46 -9.86 17.66
N GLY A 155 -7.41 -11.19 17.56
CA GLY A 155 -8.24 -11.99 16.66
C GLY A 155 -7.63 -12.30 15.30
N TYR A 156 -6.32 -12.06 15.09
CA TYR A 156 -5.63 -12.48 13.87
C TYR A 156 -5.29 -13.98 13.94
N ASP A 157 -5.62 -14.72 12.87
CA ASP A 157 -5.30 -16.13 12.71
C ASP A 157 -4.07 -16.39 11.84
N THR A 158 -3.59 -15.36 11.16
CA THR A 158 -2.46 -15.41 10.24
C THR A 158 -1.48 -14.28 10.54
N LEU A 159 -0.21 -14.64 10.72
CA LEU A 159 0.88 -13.70 10.99
C LEU A 159 1.81 -13.65 9.79
N LYS A 160 2.10 -12.44 9.29
CA LYS A 160 3.16 -12.20 8.31
C LYS A 160 4.42 -11.80 9.05
N VAL A 161 5.41 -12.70 9.12
CA VAL A 161 6.63 -12.52 9.89
C VAL A 161 7.76 -12.03 8.99
N LYS A 162 8.35 -10.89 9.32
CA LYS A 162 9.50 -10.33 8.63
C LYS A 162 10.77 -11.04 9.10
N VAL A 163 11.59 -11.47 8.13
CA VAL A 163 12.88 -12.18 8.29
C VAL A 163 13.90 -11.61 7.30
N GLY A 164 15.13 -12.15 7.27
CA GLY A 164 16.10 -11.87 6.22
C GLY A 164 17.34 -11.09 6.66
N ILE A 165 17.44 -10.69 7.94
CA ILE A 165 18.68 -10.03 8.46
C ILE A 165 19.77 -11.07 8.70
N ASP A 166 19.46 -12.17 9.38
CA ASP A 166 20.34 -13.26 9.70
C ASP A 166 19.57 -14.57 9.63
N PRO A 167 19.87 -15.47 8.68
CA PRO A 167 19.15 -16.72 8.50
C PRO A 167 19.14 -17.64 9.73
N THR A 168 20.24 -17.67 10.51
CA THR A 168 20.32 -18.47 11.72
C THR A 168 19.40 -17.92 12.80
N LEU A 169 19.40 -16.62 12.99
CA LEU A 169 18.54 -15.92 13.93
C LEU A 169 17.07 -15.95 13.48
N ASP A 170 16.83 -15.99 12.16
CA ASP A 170 15.47 -16.10 11.61
C ASP A 170 14.82 -17.43 12.01
N VAL A 171 15.58 -18.53 12.06
CA VAL A 171 15.10 -19.83 12.60
C VAL A 171 14.71 -19.68 14.06
N ALA A 172 15.56 -19.06 14.88
CA ALA A 172 15.25 -18.83 16.30
C ALA A 172 14.01 -17.94 16.51
N ARG A 173 13.84 -16.89 15.68
CA ARG A 173 12.66 -16.03 15.67
C ARG A 173 11.38 -16.79 15.39
N LEU A 174 11.40 -17.62 14.35
CA LEU A 174 10.24 -18.42 13.94
C LEU A 174 9.91 -19.51 14.97
N SER A 175 10.91 -20.16 15.57
CA SER A 175 10.71 -21.12 16.65
C SER A 175 10.07 -20.45 17.86
N ALA A 176 10.62 -19.32 18.33
CA ALA A 176 10.05 -18.58 19.46
C ALA A 176 8.59 -18.17 19.24
N ILE A 177 8.25 -17.69 18.03
CA ILE A 177 6.87 -17.38 17.66
C ILE A 177 6.02 -18.66 17.71
N ARG A 178 6.47 -19.74 17.08
CA ARG A 178 5.71 -20.98 16.98
C ARG A 178 5.45 -21.60 18.37
N ASP A 179 6.46 -21.59 19.24
CA ASP A 179 6.34 -22.09 20.62
C ASP A 179 5.33 -21.24 21.42
N ALA A 180 5.31 -19.94 21.18
CA ALA A 180 4.42 -19.02 21.87
C ALA A 180 2.94 -19.11 21.45
N ILE A 181 2.67 -19.35 20.16
CA ILE A 181 1.28 -19.32 19.63
C ILE A 181 0.70 -20.71 19.33
N GLY A 182 1.51 -21.78 19.37
CA GLY A 182 1.06 -23.13 19.04
C GLY A 182 0.94 -23.40 17.54
N LYS A 183 0.30 -24.54 17.17
CA LYS A 183 0.25 -25.03 15.77
C LYS A 183 -0.91 -24.51 14.96
N ASP A 184 -1.95 -23.98 15.59
CA ASP A 184 -3.23 -23.67 14.94
C ASP A 184 -3.21 -22.37 14.13
N TYR A 185 -2.22 -21.52 14.38
CA TYR A 185 -2.08 -20.24 13.70
C TYR A 185 -1.12 -20.33 12.50
N ARG A 186 -1.48 -19.64 11.42
CA ARG A 186 -0.69 -19.60 10.20
C ARG A 186 0.45 -18.61 10.31
N ILE A 187 1.63 -19.00 9.84
CA ILE A 187 2.79 -18.13 9.70
C ILE A 187 3.13 -18.02 8.22
N ARG A 188 3.21 -16.80 7.72
CA ARG A 188 3.77 -16.45 6.41
C ARG A 188 5.06 -15.70 6.64
N ILE A 189 6.12 -16.06 5.95
CA ILE A 189 7.41 -15.37 6.07
C ILE A 189 7.67 -14.48 4.87
N ASP A 190 8.34 -13.34 5.11
CA ASP A 190 8.71 -12.39 4.08
C ASP A 190 10.12 -11.85 4.36
N ALA A 191 11.08 -12.31 3.58
CA ALA A 191 12.48 -11.91 3.70
C ALA A 191 12.80 -10.59 2.98
N ASN A 192 11.84 -9.97 2.28
CA ASN A 192 12.03 -8.72 1.54
C ASN A 192 13.25 -8.76 0.61
N GLN A 193 13.42 -9.83 -0.17
CA GLN A 193 14.52 -10.06 -1.12
C GLN A 193 15.91 -10.20 -0.47
N ALA A 194 16.01 -10.36 0.85
CA ALA A 194 17.30 -10.46 1.54
C ALA A 194 17.94 -11.85 1.46
N TRP A 195 17.14 -12.91 1.25
CA TRP A 195 17.67 -14.25 1.12
C TRP A 195 18.12 -14.57 -0.31
N ARG A 196 19.24 -15.27 -0.42
CA ARG A 196 19.65 -15.95 -1.66
C ARG A 196 18.88 -17.29 -1.79
N PRO A 197 18.73 -17.85 -3.01
CA PRO A 197 17.98 -19.09 -3.21
C PRO A 197 18.43 -20.25 -2.29
N LYS A 198 19.73 -20.45 -2.12
CA LYS A 198 20.27 -21.49 -1.23
C LYS A 198 19.97 -21.26 0.26
N GLN A 199 19.79 -20.02 0.68
CA GLN A 199 19.38 -19.68 2.06
C GLN A 199 17.88 -19.92 2.27
N ALA A 200 17.06 -19.67 1.24
CA ALA A 200 15.62 -19.88 1.30
C ALA A 200 15.23 -21.37 1.30
N ILE A 201 16.08 -22.25 0.74
CA ILE A 201 15.83 -23.71 0.67
C ILE A 201 16.22 -24.41 1.97
N ARG A 202 17.19 -23.90 2.72
CA ARG A 202 17.65 -24.48 3.99
C ARG A 202 16.69 -24.16 5.12
#